data_0b9c22c463c81466939d532c514a80ab
#
_entry.id   0b9c22c463c81466939d532c514a80ab
#
_cell.length_a   1.000
_cell.length_b   1.000
_cell.length_c   1.000
_cell.angle_alpha   90.00
_cell.angle_beta   90.00
_cell.angle_gamma   90.00
#
_symmetry.space_group_name_H-M   'P 1'
#
loop_
_entity.id
_entity.type
_entity.pdbx_description
1 polymer ?
#
loop_
_entity_poly.entity_id
_entity_poly.type
_entity_poly.pdbx_seq_one_letter_code
_entity_poly.pdbx_strand_id
1 'polypeptide(L)'
;MSDFDETAKTLNFDAPNSYIGRSVTRPGARRLAQGRGQFVDDIVLPRMVHVAYVRSPHAHAKIVDIETKKAAAMPGVVRVVTGAEIALVVKPYVGVLTHLAGMRSPPQYPLAVDVARWQGEPVAAVVAQSRAEAEDAVEAVAVEYQELPAALDAERALDPGEPKIHKEFDSNLCFTRTVDTGGVDAAMKSAHLVVEDTIRFGRHTGVTMEARAILADYNRADESMTVYHCGQSPHMVQGIVASRLSLDEHRVRIVVRDVGGSFGIKIHTYGDEIAACALSLMLGRPVKFAADR
;
A
#
# COMPACT_ATOMS: atom_id res chain seq x y z
N MET A 1 -40.33 -8.44 -15.22
CA MET A 1 -39.55 -9.15 -16.22
C MET A 1 -40.08 -8.73 -17.58
N SER A 2 -39.86 -7.51 -17.93
CA SER A 2 -40.14 -6.89 -19.25
C SER A 2 -39.70 -5.47 -19.13
N ASP A 3 -38.84 -5.00 -19.96
CA ASP A 3 -38.49 -3.64 -20.33
C ASP A 3 -36.98 -3.38 -20.50
N PHE A 4 -36.17 -4.44 -20.56
CA PHE A 4 -34.74 -4.29 -20.93
C PHE A 4 -34.43 -4.55 -22.41
N ASP A 5 -35.40 -4.83 -23.25
CA ASP A 5 -35.18 -5.36 -24.62
C ASP A 5 -35.50 -4.38 -25.75
N GLU A 6 -35.94 -3.15 -25.46
CA GLU A 6 -36.24 -2.19 -26.55
C GLU A 6 -35.23 -1.06 -26.77
N THR A 7 -34.10 -1.03 -26.03
CA THR A 7 -33.07 0.00 -26.23
C THR A 7 -31.69 -0.54 -26.57
N ALA A 8 -31.53 -1.79 -26.88
CA ALA A 8 -30.37 -2.29 -27.62
C ALA A 8 -30.44 -1.77 -29.06
N LYS A 9 -30.39 -0.43 -29.25
CA LYS A 9 -29.92 0.13 -30.52
C LYS A 9 -28.59 -0.54 -30.76
N THR A 10 -28.54 -1.38 -31.80
CA THR A 10 -27.33 -1.98 -32.32
C THR A 10 -26.28 -0.88 -32.39
N LEU A 11 -25.27 -0.95 -31.50
CA LEU A 11 -24.18 0.01 -31.49
C LEU A 11 -23.53 -0.06 -32.85
N ASN A 12 -23.77 0.96 -33.71
CA ASN A 12 -23.16 1.03 -35.02
C ASN A 12 -21.71 1.46 -34.81
N PHE A 13 -20.83 0.49 -34.66
CA PHE A 13 -19.37 0.69 -34.49
C PHE A 13 -18.75 1.34 -35.73
N ASP A 14 -19.44 1.35 -36.91
CA ASP A 14 -18.98 1.96 -38.14
C ASP A 14 -19.51 3.40 -38.33
N ALA A 15 -20.27 3.90 -37.38
CA ALA A 15 -20.77 5.27 -37.43
C ALA A 15 -19.61 6.28 -37.54
N PRO A 16 -19.73 7.34 -38.35
CA PRO A 16 -18.80 8.44 -38.33
C PRO A 16 -18.64 8.97 -36.90
N ASN A 17 -17.41 9.23 -36.43
CA ASN A 17 -17.05 9.66 -35.09
C ASN A 17 -17.22 8.59 -33.97
N SER A 18 -17.49 7.33 -34.27
CA SER A 18 -17.39 6.24 -33.30
C SER A 18 -15.92 5.96 -32.98
N TYR A 19 -15.58 5.84 -31.68
CA TYR A 19 -14.24 5.44 -31.21
C TYR A 19 -14.18 3.96 -30.86
N ILE A 20 -15.32 3.33 -30.63
CA ILE A 20 -15.41 1.91 -30.24
C ILE A 20 -15.02 1.05 -31.45
N GLY A 21 -14.12 0.09 -31.24
CA GLY A 21 -13.62 -0.82 -32.28
C GLY A 21 -12.59 -0.22 -33.25
N ARG A 22 -12.16 1.03 -33.01
CA ARG A 22 -11.13 1.69 -33.84
C ARG A 22 -9.79 1.78 -33.10
N SER A 23 -8.71 1.79 -33.84
CA SER A 23 -7.38 2.07 -33.32
C SER A 23 -7.26 3.59 -33.11
N VAL A 24 -7.30 3.98 -31.82
CA VAL A 24 -7.16 5.39 -31.41
C VAL A 24 -5.79 5.57 -30.74
N THR A 25 -5.00 6.51 -31.22
CA THR A 25 -3.69 6.80 -30.64
C THR A 25 -3.83 7.36 -29.22
N ARG A 26 -3.11 6.76 -28.26
CA ARG A 26 -3.04 7.27 -26.89
C ARG A 26 -2.49 8.70 -26.88
N PRO A 27 -3.20 9.71 -26.31
CA PRO A 27 -2.77 11.11 -26.39
C PRO A 27 -1.38 11.39 -25.84
N GLY A 28 -0.96 10.69 -24.80
CA GLY A 28 0.36 10.84 -24.16
C GLY A 28 1.49 10.05 -24.82
N ALA A 29 1.22 9.15 -25.78
CA ALA A 29 2.20 8.18 -26.28
C ALA A 29 3.46 8.86 -26.85
N ARG A 30 3.29 9.89 -27.70
CA ARG A 30 4.41 10.62 -28.30
C ARG A 30 5.28 11.32 -27.27
N ARG A 31 4.69 11.95 -26.27
CA ARG A 31 5.40 12.65 -25.18
C ARG A 31 6.23 11.66 -24.36
N LEU A 32 5.65 10.53 -23.99
CA LEU A 32 6.33 9.47 -23.24
C LEU A 32 7.48 8.86 -24.05
N ALA A 33 7.26 8.54 -25.34
CA ALA A 33 8.31 8.02 -26.21
C ALA A 33 9.49 9.00 -26.45
N GLN A 34 9.26 10.29 -26.23
CA GLN A 34 10.30 11.33 -26.30
C GLN A 34 11.02 11.58 -24.96
N GLY A 35 10.79 10.75 -23.94
CA GLY A 35 11.36 10.95 -22.61
C GLY A 35 10.83 12.16 -21.85
N ARG A 36 9.63 12.66 -22.21
CA ARG A 36 8.98 13.80 -21.56
C ARG A 36 7.93 13.39 -20.52
N GLY A 37 8.03 12.15 -20.02
CA GLY A 37 7.27 11.69 -18.86
C GLY A 37 7.67 12.45 -17.62
N GLN A 38 6.75 12.57 -16.66
CA GLN A 38 7.01 13.13 -15.35
C GLN A 38 6.44 12.20 -14.30
N PHE A 39 7.31 11.44 -13.67
CA PHE A 39 7.00 10.48 -12.63
C PHE A 39 7.17 11.11 -11.24
N VAL A 40 6.69 10.44 -10.20
CA VAL A 40 6.75 11.00 -8.84
C VAL A 40 8.18 11.27 -8.40
N ASP A 41 9.12 10.39 -8.76
CA ASP A 41 10.52 10.56 -8.35
C ASP A 41 11.21 11.74 -9.06
N ASP A 42 10.72 12.17 -10.22
CA ASP A 42 11.21 13.36 -10.93
C ASP A 42 10.79 14.70 -10.27
N ILE A 43 9.81 14.67 -9.38
CA ILE A 43 9.26 15.90 -8.77
C ILE A 43 10.16 16.36 -7.63
N VAL A 44 10.61 17.61 -7.71
CA VAL A 44 11.42 18.26 -6.67
C VAL A 44 10.67 19.48 -6.15
N LEU A 45 10.52 19.58 -4.85
CA LEU A 45 9.90 20.73 -4.17
C LEU A 45 10.93 21.45 -3.27
N PRO A 46 10.77 22.76 -3.05
CA PRO A 46 11.62 23.49 -2.10
C PRO A 46 11.59 22.87 -0.71
N ARG A 47 12.73 22.77 -0.04
CA ARG A 47 12.91 22.22 1.31
C ARG A 47 12.51 20.74 1.45
N MET A 48 12.33 20.02 0.33
CA MET A 48 11.98 18.59 0.35
C MET A 48 13.04 17.78 1.10
N VAL A 49 12.58 16.78 1.81
CA VAL A 49 13.41 15.76 2.47
C VAL A 49 13.00 14.36 2.00
N HIS A 50 13.86 13.40 2.24
CA HIS A 50 13.68 12.02 1.85
C HIS A 50 13.51 11.14 3.07
N VAL A 51 12.71 10.10 2.96
CA VAL A 51 12.52 9.11 4.01
C VAL A 51 12.94 7.73 3.54
N ALA A 52 13.66 7.01 4.41
CA ALA A 52 13.94 5.59 4.30
C ALA A 52 13.43 4.86 5.56
N TYR A 53 13.15 3.56 5.45
CA TYR A 53 12.51 2.79 6.51
C TYR A 53 13.40 1.67 7.01
N VAL A 54 13.54 1.58 8.33
CA VAL A 54 14.07 0.40 9.00
C VAL A 54 12.99 -0.68 8.95
N ARG A 55 13.33 -1.85 8.41
CA ARG A 55 12.38 -2.95 8.20
C ARG A 55 12.75 -4.15 9.03
N SER A 56 11.75 -4.83 9.59
CA SER A 56 11.95 -6.05 10.35
C SER A 56 12.51 -7.17 9.46
N PRO A 57 13.59 -7.84 9.86
CA PRO A 57 14.07 -9.05 9.20
C PRO A 57 13.27 -10.30 9.58
N HIS A 58 12.44 -10.22 10.62
CA HIS A 58 11.71 -11.35 11.18
C HIS A 58 10.28 -11.45 10.64
N ALA A 59 9.80 -12.67 10.48
CA ALA A 59 8.42 -12.93 10.08
C ALA A 59 7.40 -12.61 11.19
N HIS A 60 7.80 -12.77 12.46
CA HIS A 60 7.00 -12.41 13.63
C HIS A 60 7.94 -12.16 14.82
N ALA A 61 7.96 -10.97 15.33
CA ALA A 61 8.84 -10.61 16.45
C ALA A 61 8.28 -9.46 17.29
N LYS A 62 8.48 -9.52 18.59
CA LYS A 62 8.28 -8.38 19.46
C LYS A 62 9.43 -7.39 19.28
N ILE A 63 9.13 -6.12 19.17
CA ILE A 63 10.09 -5.02 19.18
C ILE A 63 10.36 -4.72 20.66
N VAL A 64 11.59 -4.96 21.12
CA VAL A 64 11.98 -4.76 22.53
C VAL A 64 12.48 -3.33 22.73
N ASP A 65 13.38 -2.87 21.84
CA ASP A 65 13.92 -1.53 21.87
C ASP A 65 14.31 -1.05 20.45
N ILE A 66 14.33 0.27 20.25
CA ILE A 66 14.80 0.91 19.01
C ILE A 66 15.77 2.04 19.40
N GLU A 67 17.07 1.79 19.24
CA GLU A 67 18.11 2.80 19.49
C GLU A 67 18.28 3.70 18.26
N THR A 68 17.90 4.96 18.40
CA THR A 68 17.87 5.93 17.29
C THR A 68 18.94 7.02 17.36
N LYS A 69 19.65 7.17 18.51
CA LYS A 69 20.54 8.32 18.77
C LYS A 69 21.71 8.39 17.78
N LYS A 70 22.29 7.24 17.44
CA LYS A 70 23.39 7.17 16.49
C LYS A 70 22.95 7.65 15.11
N ALA A 71 21.84 7.17 14.62
CA ALA A 71 21.25 7.59 13.34
C ALA A 71 20.87 9.08 13.36
N ALA A 72 20.25 9.56 14.43
CA ALA A 72 19.83 10.95 14.56
C ALA A 72 21.01 11.94 14.61
N ALA A 73 22.22 11.48 14.97
CA ALA A 73 23.42 12.30 15.00
C ALA A 73 24.19 12.33 13.66
N MET A 74 23.75 11.54 12.67
CA MET A 74 24.43 11.49 11.37
C MET A 74 24.18 12.76 10.54
N PRO A 75 25.16 13.16 9.73
CA PRO A 75 25.03 14.32 8.84
C PRO A 75 23.80 14.19 7.92
N GLY A 76 23.10 15.29 7.70
CA GLY A 76 21.94 15.33 6.82
C GLY A 76 20.64 14.76 7.43
N VAL A 77 20.70 14.01 8.52
CA VAL A 77 19.50 13.47 9.20
C VAL A 77 18.72 14.61 9.85
N VAL A 78 17.43 14.68 9.52
CA VAL A 78 16.48 15.67 10.05
C VAL A 78 15.75 15.13 11.25
N ARG A 79 15.31 13.87 11.18
CA ARG A 79 14.60 13.20 12.26
C ARG A 79 14.59 11.69 12.06
N VAL A 80 14.62 10.95 13.16
CA VAL A 80 14.28 9.53 13.21
C VAL A 80 12.96 9.41 13.97
N VAL A 81 12.00 8.61 13.47
CA VAL A 81 10.65 8.45 14.04
C VAL A 81 10.35 6.97 14.19
N THR A 82 9.91 6.58 15.36
CA THR A 82 9.50 5.20 15.69
C THR A 82 8.01 4.97 15.48
N GLY A 83 7.58 3.69 15.52
CA GLY A 83 6.17 3.33 15.48
C GLY A 83 5.36 3.98 16.59
N ALA A 84 5.91 4.07 17.80
CA ALA A 84 5.25 4.71 18.94
C ALA A 84 5.00 6.21 18.73
N GLU A 85 5.97 6.93 18.13
CA GLU A 85 5.82 8.35 17.84
C GLU A 85 4.80 8.60 16.72
N ILE A 86 4.81 7.80 15.64
CA ILE A 86 3.89 8.00 14.53
C ILE A 86 2.45 7.66 14.92
N ALA A 87 2.26 6.73 15.85
CA ALA A 87 0.94 6.36 16.40
C ALA A 87 0.25 7.51 17.16
N LEU A 88 0.98 8.54 17.56
CA LEU A 88 0.40 9.75 18.20
C LEU A 88 -0.31 10.65 17.18
N VAL A 89 0.00 10.56 15.89
CA VAL A 89 -0.52 11.44 14.84
C VAL A 89 -1.31 10.71 13.78
N VAL A 90 -1.20 9.38 13.71
CA VAL A 90 -1.88 8.55 12.70
C VAL A 90 -2.85 7.60 13.38
N LYS A 91 -4.11 7.60 12.94
CA LYS A 91 -5.07 6.57 13.34
C LYS A 91 -4.72 5.24 12.66
N PRO A 92 -4.81 4.10 13.36
CA PRO A 92 -4.60 2.80 12.74
C PRO A 92 -5.59 2.59 11.60
N TYR A 93 -5.18 1.87 10.58
CA TYR A 93 -6.02 1.53 9.44
C TYR A 93 -6.33 0.03 9.40
N VAL A 94 -7.41 -0.31 8.77
CA VAL A 94 -7.81 -1.68 8.44
C VAL A 94 -7.74 -1.87 6.92
N GLY A 95 -7.65 -3.11 6.47
CA GLY A 95 -7.58 -3.42 5.05
C GLY A 95 -8.79 -2.88 4.26
N VAL A 96 -8.58 -2.58 2.99
CA VAL A 96 -9.60 -1.97 2.11
C VAL A 96 -10.81 -2.87 1.82
N LEU A 97 -10.71 -4.16 2.10
CA LEU A 97 -11.79 -5.13 1.87
C LEU A 97 -12.79 -5.26 3.03
N THR A 98 -12.84 -4.28 3.92
CA THR A 98 -13.76 -4.26 5.07
C THR A 98 -15.25 -4.29 4.69
N HIS A 99 -15.60 -4.04 3.42
CA HIS A 99 -16.93 -4.20 2.89
C HIS A 99 -17.37 -5.68 2.74
N LEU A 100 -16.44 -6.63 2.82
CA LEU A 100 -16.77 -8.06 2.81
C LEU A 100 -17.38 -8.45 4.16
N ALA A 101 -18.60 -8.95 4.14
CA ALA A 101 -19.30 -9.35 5.35
C ALA A 101 -18.52 -10.39 6.15
N GLY A 102 -18.33 -10.13 7.46
CA GLY A 102 -17.61 -11.02 8.35
C GLY A 102 -16.08 -11.00 8.24
N MET A 103 -15.49 -10.12 7.40
CA MET A 103 -14.04 -9.98 7.32
C MET A 103 -13.48 -9.36 8.62
N ARG A 104 -12.46 -10.01 9.15
CA ARG A 104 -11.69 -9.53 10.30
C ARG A 104 -10.35 -9.00 9.79
N SER A 105 -10.13 -7.69 9.92
CA SER A 105 -8.87 -7.04 9.60
C SER A 105 -8.38 -6.33 10.86
N PRO A 106 -7.21 -6.71 11.41
CA PRO A 106 -6.67 -6.06 12.58
C PRO A 106 -6.25 -4.64 12.26
N PRO A 107 -6.36 -3.71 13.22
CA PRO A 107 -5.81 -2.37 13.07
C PRO A 107 -4.29 -2.41 12.91
N GLN A 108 -3.78 -1.69 11.92
CA GLN A 108 -2.35 -1.59 11.63
C GLN A 108 -1.90 -0.14 11.68
N TYR A 109 -0.71 0.10 12.21
CA TYR A 109 -0.04 1.38 12.11
C TYR A 109 0.92 1.43 10.92
N PRO A 110 1.25 2.60 10.38
CA PRO A 110 2.19 2.75 9.27
C PRO A 110 3.59 2.20 9.56
N LEU A 111 4.00 2.27 10.82
CA LEU A 111 5.19 1.64 11.38
C LEU A 111 4.75 0.73 12.52
N ALA A 112 5.32 -0.45 12.64
CA ALA A 112 5.02 -1.36 13.74
C ALA A 112 5.37 -0.72 15.08
N VAL A 113 4.46 -0.85 16.07
CA VAL A 113 4.61 -0.20 17.39
C VAL A 113 5.30 -1.15 18.37
N ASP A 114 4.76 -2.34 18.55
CA ASP A 114 5.20 -3.31 19.56
C ASP A 114 5.59 -4.67 18.98
N VAL A 115 5.00 -5.05 17.86
CA VAL A 115 5.21 -6.36 17.19
C VAL A 115 5.29 -6.17 15.70
N ALA A 116 6.36 -6.67 15.09
CA ALA A 116 6.46 -6.88 13.65
C ALA A 116 5.81 -8.21 13.30
N ARG A 117 4.89 -8.22 12.34
CA ARG A 117 4.04 -9.36 12.01
C ARG A 117 4.33 -9.99 10.65
N TRP A 118 5.25 -9.39 9.90
CA TRP A 118 5.73 -9.91 8.62
C TRP A 118 7.13 -9.40 8.30
N GLN A 119 7.91 -10.18 7.58
CA GLN A 119 9.24 -9.78 7.15
C GLN A 119 9.17 -8.59 6.19
N GLY A 120 9.91 -7.54 6.49
CA GLY A 120 9.89 -6.28 5.74
C GLY A 120 8.93 -5.23 6.31
N GLU A 121 8.21 -5.50 7.40
CA GLU A 121 7.36 -4.49 8.05
C GLU A 121 8.18 -3.31 8.53
N PRO A 122 7.83 -2.06 8.16
CA PRO A 122 8.54 -0.88 8.66
C PRO A 122 8.36 -0.74 10.18
N VAL A 123 9.46 -0.49 10.89
CA VAL A 123 9.47 -0.30 12.36
C VAL A 123 9.93 1.09 12.78
N ALA A 124 10.75 1.73 11.95
CA ALA A 124 11.16 3.12 12.14
C ALA A 124 11.35 3.80 10.78
N ALA A 125 11.32 5.12 10.78
CA ALA A 125 11.54 5.97 9.64
C ALA A 125 12.70 6.93 9.90
N VAL A 126 13.62 7.06 8.95
CA VAL A 126 14.70 8.04 8.97
C VAL A 126 14.45 9.08 7.90
N VAL A 127 14.38 10.34 8.28
CA VAL A 127 14.17 11.47 7.38
C VAL A 127 15.48 12.25 7.28
N ALA A 128 15.97 12.45 6.04
CA ALA A 128 17.22 13.16 5.78
C ALA A 128 17.11 14.14 4.59
N GLN A 129 18.15 14.95 4.37
CA GLN A 129 18.18 15.94 3.29
C GLN A 129 18.22 15.28 1.90
N SER A 130 18.84 14.11 1.79
CA SER A 130 18.89 13.32 0.56
C SER A 130 18.47 11.88 0.82
N ARG A 131 18.16 11.15 -0.27
CA ARG A 131 17.86 9.72 -0.22
C ARG A 131 19.03 8.91 0.34
N ALA A 132 20.24 9.16 -0.16
CA ALA A 132 21.44 8.45 0.28
C ALA A 132 21.70 8.63 1.78
N GLU A 133 21.60 9.86 2.29
CA GLU A 133 21.76 10.11 3.74
C GLU A 133 20.68 9.40 4.58
N ALA A 134 19.44 9.30 4.08
CA ALA A 134 18.38 8.57 4.76
C ALA A 134 18.66 7.06 4.79
N GLU A 135 19.09 6.48 3.67
CA GLU A 135 19.42 5.06 3.53
C GLU A 135 20.66 4.69 4.39
N ASP A 136 21.72 5.49 4.35
CA ASP A 136 22.91 5.28 5.20
C ASP A 136 22.55 5.33 6.70
N ALA A 137 21.69 6.26 7.09
CA ALA A 137 21.30 6.41 8.48
C ALA A 137 20.34 5.32 8.98
N VAL A 138 19.58 4.65 8.10
CA VAL A 138 18.78 3.46 8.44
C VAL A 138 19.67 2.35 9.01
N GLU A 139 20.88 2.15 8.46
CA GLU A 139 21.82 1.13 8.94
C GLU A 139 22.38 1.43 10.35
N ALA A 140 22.30 2.68 10.79
CA ALA A 140 22.72 3.10 12.11
C ALA A 140 21.64 2.99 13.19
N VAL A 141 20.40 2.66 12.82
CA VAL A 141 19.30 2.37 13.75
C VAL A 141 19.42 0.92 14.21
N ALA A 142 19.63 0.69 15.47
CA ALA A 142 19.65 -0.67 16.04
C ALA A 142 18.26 -1.02 16.62
N VAL A 143 17.73 -2.17 16.24
CA VAL A 143 16.46 -2.68 16.76
C VAL A 143 16.69 -4.01 17.47
N GLU A 144 16.29 -4.09 18.72
CA GLU A 144 16.29 -5.32 19.49
C GLU A 144 14.96 -6.04 19.29
N TYR A 145 15.03 -7.29 18.83
CA TYR A 145 13.85 -8.13 18.60
C TYR A 145 13.85 -9.36 19.52
N GLN A 146 12.67 -9.75 19.92
CA GLN A 146 12.40 -11.06 20.49
C GLN A 146 11.55 -11.84 19.47
N GLU A 147 12.11 -12.86 18.86
CA GLU A 147 11.39 -13.69 17.91
C GLU A 147 10.17 -14.35 18.54
N LEU A 148 9.10 -14.42 17.78
CA LEU A 148 7.84 -15.07 18.14
C LEU A 148 7.53 -16.17 17.12
N PRO A 149 6.79 -17.22 17.53
CA PRO A 149 6.32 -18.23 16.60
C PRO A 149 5.52 -17.59 15.44
N ALA A 150 5.82 -18.03 14.20
CA ALA A 150 5.23 -17.49 12.99
C ALA A 150 4.39 -18.55 12.28
N ALA A 151 3.20 -18.18 11.78
CA ALA A 151 2.39 -19.03 10.90
C ALA A 151 2.84 -18.78 9.45
N LEU A 152 3.64 -19.70 8.90
CA LEU A 152 4.25 -19.57 7.57
C LEU A 152 3.52 -20.36 6.49
N ASP A 153 2.73 -21.36 6.88
CA ASP A 153 1.98 -22.22 5.97
C ASP A 153 0.48 -21.88 6.05
N ALA A 154 -0.06 -21.35 4.96
CA ALA A 154 -1.46 -20.97 4.90
C ALA A 154 -2.43 -22.15 5.00
N GLU A 155 -2.04 -23.36 4.56
CA GLU A 155 -2.86 -24.56 4.63
C GLU A 155 -3.00 -25.02 6.10
N ARG A 156 -1.97 -24.80 6.91
CA ARG A 156 -1.91 -25.21 8.32
C ARG A 156 -2.30 -24.09 9.30
N ALA A 157 -2.41 -22.85 8.83
CA ALA A 157 -2.61 -21.68 9.70
C ALA A 157 -3.85 -21.75 10.61
N LEU A 158 -4.78 -22.67 10.34
CA LEU A 158 -5.98 -22.91 11.13
C LEU A 158 -5.91 -24.19 11.99
N ASP A 159 -4.83 -24.97 11.88
CA ASP A 159 -4.67 -26.21 12.65
C ASP A 159 -4.57 -25.91 14.16
N PRO A 160 -5.01 -26.85 15.02
CA PRO A 160 -4.82 -26.73 16.46
C PRO A 160 -3.34 -26.63 16.82
N GLY A 161 -2.97 -25.60 17.58
CA GLY A 161 -1.59 -25.39 18.03
C GLY A 161 -0.76 -24.46 17.13
N GLU A 162 -1.23 -24.11 15.95
CA GLU A 162 -0.56 -23.09 15.13
C GLU A 162 -0.57 -21.70 15.80
N PRO A 163 0.54 -20.95 15.68
CA PRO A 163 0.64 -19.63 16.33
C PRO A 163 -0.36 -18.63 15.74
N LYS A 164 -0.96 -17.84 16.63
CA LYS A 164 -1.83 -16.73 16.24
C LYS A 164 -0.98 -15.48 15.99
N ILE A 165 -1.06 -14.92 14.79
CA ILE A 165 -0.32 -13.70 14.42
C ILE A 165 -0.93 -12.47 15.11
N HIS A 166 -2.25 -12.44 15.24
CA HIS A 166 -2.99 -11.37 15.92
C HIS A 166 -3.63 -11.91 17.19
N LYS A 167 -3.11 -11.52 18.34
CA LYS A 167 -3.54 -12.01 19.66
C LYS A 167 -4.98 -11.61 20.01
N GLU A 168 -5.47 -10.51 19.43
CA GLU A 168 -6.82 -10.01 19.57
C GLU A 168 -7.88 -10.88 18.89
N PHE A 169 -7.46 -11.82 18.05
CA PHE A 169 -8.35 -12.75 17.36
C PHE A 169 -8.19 -14.18 17.90
N ASP A 170 -9.28 -14.93 17.83
CA ASP A 170 -9.34 -16.33 18.28
C ASP A 170 -8.66 -17.30 17.30
N SER A 171 -8.48 -16.90 16.03
CA SER A 171 -7.81 -17.70 14.98
C SER A 171 -7.19 -16.81 13.91
N ASN A 172 -6.39 -17.41 13.01
CA ASN A 172 -5.81 -16.73 11.85
C ASN A 172 -6.82 -16.59 10.68
N LEU A 173 -8.08 -17.02 10.84
CA LEU A 173 -9.10 -16.91 9.81
C LEU A 173 -9.51 -15.44 9.62
N CYS A 174 -9.23 -14.90 8.43
CA CYS A 174 -9.63 -13.55 8.07
C CYS A 174 -11.14 -13.47 7.74
N PHE A 175 -11.61 -14.29 6.82
CA PHE A 175 -13.03 -14.41 6.47
C PHE A 175 -13.27 -15.69 5.67
N THR A 176 -14.56 -16.08 5.60
CA THR A 176 -15.03 -17.17 4.72
C THR A 176 -16.07 -16.60 3.76
N ARG A 177 -15.98 -16.96 2.50
CA ARG A 177 -16.99 -16.64 1.49
C ARG A 177 -17.36 -17.89 0.74
N THR A 178 -18.65 -18.22 0.76
CA THR A 178 -19.22 -19.29 -0.05
C THR A 178 -19.89 -18.69 -1.29
N VAL A 179 -19.59 -19.24 -2.45
CA VAL A 179 -20.30 -18.94 -3.70
C VAL A 179 -20.95 -20.25 -4.15
N ASP A 180 -22.27 -20.30 -4.13
CA ASP A 180 -23.05 -21.48 -4.49
C ASP A 180 -24.07 -21.08 -5.56
N THR A 181 -23.97 -21.72 -6.72
CA THR A 181 -24.94 -21.56 -7.83
C THR A 181 -26.04 -22.61 -7.80
N GLY A 182 -26.00 -23.52 -6.83
CA GLY A 182 -26.90 -24.66 -6.70
C GLY A 182 -26.53 -25.83 -7.62
N GLY A 183 -26.98 -27.02 -7.26
CA GLY A 183 -26.86 -28.20 -8.10
C GLY A 183 -25.47 -28.81 -8.29
N VAL A 184 -24.43 -28.33 -7.57
CA VAL A 184 -23.04 -28.80 -7.73
C VAL A 184 -22.90 -30.29 -7.48
N ASP A 185 -23.48 -30.81 -6.38
CA ASP A 185 -23.42 -32.24 -6.04
C ASP A 185 -24.09 -33.12 -7.10
N ALA A 186 -25.21 -32.68 -7.66
CA ALA A 186 -25.92 -33.41 -8.73
C ALA A 186 -25.07 -33.41 -10.02
N ALA A 187 -24.47 -32.27 -10.37
CA ALA A 187 -23.62 -32.16 -11.54
C ALA A 187 -22.36 -33.04 -11.41
N MET A 188 -21.72 -33.06 -10.25
CA MET A 188 -20.56 -33.94 -9.99
C MET A 188 -20.90 -35.42 -10.08
N LYS A 189 -22.05 -35.82 -9.53
CA LYS A 189 -22.54 -37.22 -9.61
C LYS A 189 -22.87 -37.66 -11.03
N SER A 190 -23.36 -36.75 -11.87
CA SER A 190 -23.74 -37.06 -13.25
C SER A 190 -22.64 -36.79 -14.28
N ALA A 191 -21.53 -36.28 -13.87
CA ALA A 191 -20.38 -35.95 -14.76
C ALA A 191 -19.82 -37.22 -15.40
N HIS A 192 -19.54 -37.17 -16.73
CA HIS A 192 -18.89 -38.26 -17.44
C HIS A 192 -17.47 -38.52 -16.95
N LEU A 193 -16.77 -37.46 -16.56
CA LEU A 193 -15.41 -37.49 -16.03
C LEU A 193 -15.28 -36.40 -14.95
N VAL A 194 -14.71 -36.76 -13.82
CA VAL A 194 -14.28 -35.82 -12.78
C VAL A 194 -12.76 -35.81 -12.74
N VAL A 195 -12.14 -34.64 -12.83
CA VAL A 195 -10.70 -34.44 -12.69
C VAL A 195 -10.47 -33.61 -11.43
N GLU A 196 -9.56 -34.08 -10.60
CA GLU A 196 -9.13 -33.39 -9.37
C GLU A 196 -7.60 -33.10 -9.49
N ASP A 197 -7.22 -31.88 -9.18
CA ASP A 197 -5.81 -31.47 -9.19
C ASP A 197 -5.54 -30.40 -8.14
N THR A 198 -4.33 -30.35 -7.61
CA THR A 198 -3.86 -29.32 -6.69
C THR A 198 -2.89 -28.38 -7.39
N ILE A 199 -3.32 -27.14 -7.62
CA ILE A 199 -2.51 -26.12 -8.30
C ILE A 199 -1.90 -25.18 -7.25
N ARG A 200 -0.56 -25.06 -7.24
CA ARG A 200 0.18 -24.17 -6.36
C ARG A 200 0.71 -22.96 -7.12
N PHE A 201 0.31 -21.78 -6.68
CA PHE A 201 0.89 -20.50 -7.15
C PHE A 201 1.92 -20.00 -6.14
N GLY A 202 3.15 -19.78 -6.59
CA GLY A 202 4.16 -19.04 -5.81
C GLY A 202 3.74 -17.58 -5.66
N ARG A 203 4.21 -16.94 -4.59
CA ARG A 203 4.05 -15.49 -4.41
C ARG A 203 4.83 -14.76 -5.50
N HIS A 204 4.21 -13.76 -6.11
CA HIS A 204 4.81 -12.92 -7.14
C HIS A 204 4.32 -11.47 -6.98
N THR A 205 5.04 -10.55 -7.62
CA THR A 205 4.70 -9.13 -7.64
C THR A 205 4.79 -8.59 -9.07
N GLY A 206 4.06 -7.52 -9.32
CA GLY A 206 4.01 -6.89 -10.65
C GLY A 206 5.20 -5.98 -10.97
N VAL A 207 6.42 -6.30 -10.54
CA VAL A 207 7.65 -5.50 -10.66
C VAL A 207 7.57 -4.44 -11.78
N THR A 208 7.14 -3.23 -11.42
CA THR A 208 6.93 -2.12 -12.36
C THR A 208 8.23 -1.42 -12.71
N MET A 209 8.33 -0.82 -13.90
CA MET A 209 9.52 -0.04 -14.27
C MET A 209 9.68 1.18 -13.36
N GLU A 210 8.59 1.90 -13.08
CA GLU A 210 8.54 2.88 -12.01
C GLU A 210 8.25 2.17 -10.70
N ALA A 211 9.15 2.20 -9.73
CA ALA A 211 8.91 1.73 -8.37
C ALA A 211 7.76 2.51 -7.70
N ARG A 212 7.25 2.04 -6.55
CA ARG A 212 6.30 2.82 -5.75
C ARG A 212 6.97 4.08 -5.25
N ALA A 213 6.32 5.21 -5.42
CA ALA A 213 6.80 6.49 -4.93
C ALA A 213 5.65 7.39 -4.47
N ILE A 214 5.94 8.21 -3.47
CA ILE A 214 5.02 9.22 -2.95
C ILE A 214 5.82 10.46 -2.55
N LEU A 215 5.27 11.65 -2.81
CA LEU A 215 5.77 12.90 -2.29
C LEU A 215 4.59 13.62 -1.63
N ALA A 216 4.64 13.73 -0.31
CA ALA A 216 3.63 14.40 0.49
C ALA A 216 4.12 15.80 0.90
N ASP A 217 3.27 16.80 0.72
CA ASP A 217 3.55 18.20 1.06
C ASP A 217 2.39 18.76 1.90
N TYR A 218 2.61 18.88 3.21
CA TYR A 218 1.65 19.47 4.13
C TYR A 218 1.92 20.95 4.32
N ASN A 219 0.93 21.76 3.97
CA ASN A 219 0.93 23.21 4.20
C ASN A 219 0.25 23.55 5.53
N ARG A 220 1.05 24.05 6.48
CA ARG A 220 0.56 24.43 7.81
C ARG A 220 -0.35 25.67 7.80
N ALA A 221 -0.24 26.54 6.78
CA ALA A 221 -0.98 27.79 6.77
C ALA A 221 -2.48 27.59 6.50
N ASP A 222 -2.81 26.63 5.64
CA ASP A 222 -4.19 26.28 5.28
C ASP A 222 -4.59 24.88 5.72
N GLU A 223 -3.68 24.19 6.43
CA GLU A 223 -3.86 22.83 6.93
C GLU A 223 -4.23 21.83 5.81
N SER A 224 -3.65 21.99 4.61
CA SER A 224 -3.89 21.14 3.46
C SER A 224 -2.71 20.21 3.17
N MET A 225 -3.01 19.06 2.55
CA MET A 225 -2.04 18.08 2.15
C MET A 225 -2.11 17.85 0.65
N THR A 226 -1.03 18.14 -0.09
CA THR A 226 -0.90 17.73 -1.47
C THR A 226 -0.02 16.48 -1.55
N VAL A 227 -0.51 15.42 -2.18
CA VAL A 227 0.19 14.15 -2.33
C VAL A 227 0.36 13.85 -3.80
N TYR A 228 1.61 13.83 -4.27
CA TYR A 228 1.95 13.30 -5.59
C TYR A 228 2.14 11.79 -5.45
N HIS A 229 1.37 11.03 -6.21
CA HIS A 229 1.27 9.58 -6.04
C HIS A 229 1.30 8.86 -7.40
N CYS A 230 1.99 7.73 -7.49
CA CYS A 230 2.05 6.90 -8.69
C CYS A 230 0.99 5.79 -8.72
N GLY A 231 -0.16 6.00 -8.04
CA GLY A 231 -1.18 4.97 -7.80
C GLY A 231 -2.27 4.91 -8.86
N GLN A 232 -3.09 3.86 -8.77
CA GLN A 232 -4.24 3.61 -9.64
C GLN A 232 -5.55 4.18 -9.10
N SER A 233 -5.61 4.51 -7.80
CA SER A 233 -6.86 4.78 -7.07
C SER A 233 -6.78 6.10 -6.29
N PRO A 234 -6.63 7.27 -6.96
CA PRO A 234 -6.41 8.54 -6.28
C PRO A 234 -7.50 8.89 -5.26
N HIS A 235 -8.77 8.63 -5.55
CA HIS A 235 -9.85 8.91 -4.61
C HIS A 235 -9.82 8.03 -3.37
N MET A 236 -9.46 6.75 -3.50
CA MET A 236 -9.29 5.86 -2.36
C MET A 236 -8.12 6.32 -1.48
N VAL A 237 -7.00 6.70 -2.09
CA VAL A 237 -5.83 7.24 -1.37
C VAL A 237 -6.21 8.52 -0.63
N GLN A 238 -6.98 9.43 -1.25
CA GLN A 238 -7.48 10.65 -0.63
C GLN A 238 -8.25 10.36 0.66
N GLY A 239 -9.28 9.52 0.59
CA GLY A 239 -10.09 9.18 1.76
C GLY A 239 -9.28 8.47 2.86
N ILE A 240 -8.33 7.59 2.49
CA ILE A 240 -7.45 6.93 3.45
C ILE A 240 -6.53 7.94 4.14
N VAL A 241 -5.82 8.77 3.39
CA VAL A 241 -4.91 9.79 3.96
C VAL A 241 -5.67 10.75 4.86
N ALA A 242 -6.80 11.29 4.38
CA ALA A 242 -7.65 12.19 5.15
C ALA A 242 -8.08 11.56 6.49
N SER A 243 -8.66 10.36 6.44
CA SER A 243 -9.18 9.70 7.64
C SER A 243 -8.07 9.30 8.63
N ARG A 244 -6.91 8.83 8.13
CA ARG A 244 -5.79 8.40 9.01
C ARG A 244 -5.10 9.58 9.67
N LEU A 245 -4.96 10.71 8.98
CA LEU A 245 -4.33 11.92 9.52
C LEU A 245 -5.31 12.88 10.20
N SER A 246 -6.60 12.53 10.29
CA SER A 246 -7.66 13.38 10.85
C SER A 246 -7.79 14.72 10.14
N LEU A 247 -7.59 14.73 8.82
CA LEU A 247 -7.83 15.88 7.95
C LEU A 247 -9.21 15.76 7.30
N ASP A 248 -9.82 16.89 6.99
CA ASP A 248 -10.99 16.91 6.13
C ASP A 248 -10.63 16.47 4.70
N GLU A 249 -11.48 15.67 4.06
CA GLU A 249 -11.17 15.10 2.74
C GLU A 249 -10.91 16.18 1.68
N HIS A 250 -11.63 17.32 1.74
CA HIS A 250 -11.45 18.44 0.82
C HIS A 250 -10.09 19.16 1.00
N ARG A 251 -9.39 18.96 2.11
CA ARG A 251 -8.04 19.47 2.38
C ARG A 251 -6.94 18.55 1.88
N VAL A 252 -7.27 17.35 1.40
CA VAL A 252 -6.32 16.39 0.84
C VAL A 252 -6.46 16.32 -0.66
N ARG A 253 -5.41 16.66 -1.39
CA ARG A 253 -5.33 16.61 -2.84
C ARG A 253 -4.36 15.55 -3.31
N ILE A 254 -4.84 14.58 -4.07
CA ILE A 254 -3.98 13.56 -4.70
C ILE A 254 -3.72 13.97 -6.15
N VAL A 255 -2.44 14.02 -6.53
CA VAL A 255 -1.98 14.36 -7.87
C VAL A 255 -1.30 13.14 -8.47
N VAL A 256 -1.93 12.53 -9.48
CA VAL A 256 -1.35 11.44 -10.26
C VAL A 256 -0.93 11.99 -11.62
N ARG A 257 0.37 11.92 -11.90
CA ARG A 257 0.96 12.33 -13.17
C ARG A 257 1.09 11.14 -14.11
N ASP A 258 2.26 10.89 -14.67
CA ASP A 258 2.53 9.66 -15.41
C ASP A 258 2.74 8.50 -14.43
N VAL A 259 2.29 7.32 -14.82
CA VAL A 259 2.45 6.09 -14.04
C VAL A 259 3.19 5.06 -14.88
N GLY A 260 4.35 4.64 -14.40
CA GLY A 260 5.26 3.71 -15.07
C GLY A 260 4.95 2.24 -14.83
N GLY A 261 3.66 1.87 -14.92
CA GLY A 261 3.13 0.55 -14.65
C GLY A 261 2.55 0.43 -13.25
N SER A 262 1.57 -0.45 -13.09
CA SER A 262 0.97 -0.74 -11.79
C SER A 262 0.66 -2.22 -11.61
N PHE A 263 -0.03 -2.88 -12.52
CA PHE A 263 -0.36 -4.31 -12.48
C PHE A 263 -0.97 -4.78 -11.16
N GLY A 264 -1.71 -3.88 -10.49
CA GLY A 264 -2.37 -4.10 -9.19
C GLY A 264 -1.55 -3.70 -7.97
N ILE A 265 -0.21 -3.62 -8.04
CA ILE A 265 0.60 -3.31 -6.85
C ILE A 265 0.48 -1.86 -6.36
N LYS A 266 0.02 -0.94 -7.19
CA LYS A 266 -0.18 0.47 -6.85
C LYS A 266 -1.65 0.84 -6.62
N ILE A 267 -2.53 -0.16 -6.43
CA ILE A 267 -3.94 0.07 -6.10
C ILE A 267 -4.13 0.31 -4.60
N HIS A 268 -3.36 -0.39 -3.78
CA HIS A 268 -3.42 -0.27 -2.32
C HIS A 268 -2.67 0.96 -1.83
N THR A 269 -3.02 1.44 -0.64
CA THR A 269 -2.23 2.42 0.11
C THR A 269 -1.43 1.65 1.16
N TYR A 270 -0.13 1.77 1.11
CA TYR A 270 0.79 1.04 1.99
C TYR A 270 1.15 1.85 3.24
N GLY A 271 1.60 1.15 4.29
CA GLY A 271 2.02 1.79 5.54
C GLY A 271 3.13 2.82 5.34
N ASP A 272 4.14 2.52 4.53
CA ASP A 272 5.24 3.44 4.21
C ASP A 272 4.76 4.72 3.50
N GLU A 273 3.72 4.65 2.68
CA GLU A 273 3.11 5.82 2.03
C GLU A 273 2.33 6.69 3.03
N ILE A 274 1.56 6.06 3.94
CA ILE A 274 0.86 6.79 5.02
C ILE A 274 1.89 7.43 5.97
N ALA A 275 3.00 6.71 6.26
CA ALA A 275 4.09 7.26 7.08
C ALA A 275 4.71 8.50 6.45
N ALA A 276 4.96 8.50 5.14
CA ALA A 276 5.48 9.68 4.43
C ALA A 276 4.54 10.89 4.56
N CYS A 277 3.23 10.69 4.45
CA CYS A 277 2.23 11.74 4.68
C CYS A 277 2.25 12.25 6.14
N ALA A 278 2.32 11.34 7.11
CA ALA A 278 2.41 11.70 8.53
C ALA A 278 3.68 12.49 8.85
N LEU A 279 4.81 12.07 8.30
CA LEU A 279 6.09 12.76 8.46
C LEU A 279 6.06 14.17 7.87
N SER A 280 5.40 14.35 6.71
CA SER A 280 5.20 15.68 6.14
C SER A 280 4.38 16.58 7.07
N LEU A 281 3.30 16.05 7.66
CA LEU A 281 2.48 16.76 8.64
C LEU A 281 3.29 17.13 9.91
N MET A 282 4.07 16.19 10.45
CA MET A 282 4.91 16.40 11.65
C MET A 282 5.98 17.46 11.41
N LEU A 283 6.61 17.45 10.24
CA LEU A 283 7.76 18.32 9.92
C LEU A 283 7.34 19.68 9.31
N GLY A 284 6.16 19.77 8.66
CA GLY A 284 5.75 20.92 7.86
C GLY A 284 6.69 21.14 6.67
N ARG A 285 7.15 20.05 6.07
CA ARG A 285 8.05 20.02 4.90
C ARG A 285 7.61 18.93 3.93
N PRO A 286 7.87 19.08 2.62
CA PRO A 286 7.65 18.01 1.68
C PRO A 286 8.53 16.80 2.02
N VAL A 287 7.93 15.59 2.06
CA VAL A 287 8.62 14.32 2.34
C VAL A 287 8.42 13.39 1.16
N LYS A 288 9.52 12.92 0.56
CA LYS A 288 9.53 11.96 -0.53
C LYS A 288 9.97 10.58 -0.04
N PHE A 289 9.23 9.58 -0.47
CA PHE A 289 9.62 8.18 -0.43
C PHE A 289 9.62 7.60 -1.84
N ALA A 290 10.66 6.88 -2.20
CA ALA A 290 10.73 6.06 -3.41
C ALA A 290 11.25 4.68 -3.02
N ALA A 291 10.47 3.65 -3.32
CA ALA A 291 10.86 2.28 -3.03
C ALA A 291 11.88 1.76 -4.06
N ASP A 292 12.63 0.73 -3.68
CA ASP A 292 13.42 -0.06 -4.61
C ASP A 292 12.53 -1.08 -5.36
N ARG A 293 13.07 -1.61 -6.45
CA ARG A 293 12.42 -2.64 -7.28
C ARG A 293 12.58 -4.01 -6.68
#